data_ca2f9d555f4b09e12f5882e78af23850
#
_entry.id   ca2f9d555f4b09e12f5882e78af23850
#
_cell.length_a   1.000
_cell.length_b   1.000
_cell.length_c   1.000
_cell.angle_alpha   90.00
_cell.angle_beta   90.00
_cell.angle_gamma   90.00
#
_symmetry.space_group_name_H-M   'P 1'
#
loop_
_entity.id
_entity.type
_entity.pdbx_description
1 polymer ?
#
loop_
_entity_poly.entity_id
_entity_poly.type
_entity_poly.pdbx_seq_one_letter_code
_entity_poly.pdbx_strand_id
1 'polypeptide(L)'
;MTAHPQIDSDPAAGRFLSFLLSERNSSRHTADGYLQDIGQFAVFRWGVEAEVPFPWDSVTQEDARSFLMDFAKDGAKATTTRRKLASLRTFFRWLSREGVVGTNPFSALRGPRLAKALPKVLSVDEADRFLSAPLKRIDELKASASPRKMVEMFACICDAALYEALYSTGCRIAEMLALTWGEIDFSGGSVIVTGKGSKQRLCIFGSRALDALRRLRSATDSFIPGGGESDRPVFQNSRGNSLSARDVERRMKKWLSYAALPADITPHKLRHSFATHLLDAGADLRSVQEMLGHSSLATTQIYTHVSVERLKDEFAKAHPRA
;
A
#
# COMPACT_ATOMS: atom_id res chain seq x y z
N MET A 1 8.11 21.31 3.28
CA MET A 1 7.31 22.30 2.51
C MET A 1 5.87 21.82 2.40
N THR A 2 4.88 22.62 2.78
CA THR A 2 3.44 22.33 2.65
C THR A 2 2.93 22.72 1.27
N ALA A 3 1.80 22.13 0.82
CA ALA A 3 1.15 22.56 -0.41
C ALA A 3 0.44 23.90 -0.22
N HIS A 4 0.23 24.64 -1.32
CA HIS A 4 -0.49 25.92 -1.28
C HIS A 4 -1.95 25.67 -0.86
N PRO A 5 -2.49 26.45 0.09
CA PRO A 5 -3.84 26.20 0.64
C PRO A 5 -4.95 26.34 -0.40
N GLN A 6 -4.76 27.16 -1.44
CA GLN A 6 -5.73 27.39 -2.50
C GLN A 6 -5.47 26.60 -3.78
N ILE A 7 -4.59 25.58 -3.76
CA ILE A 7 -4.25 24.83 -5.01
C ILE A 7 -5.48 24.16 -5.63
N ASP A 8 -6.44 23.72 -4.81
CA ASP A 8 -7.68 23.10 -5.29
C ASP A 8 -8.60 24.09 -6.01
N SER A 9 -8.45 25.39 -5.72
CA SER A 9 -9.22 26.47 -6.35
C SER A 9 -8.54 27.04 -7.60
N ASP A 10 -7.30 26.64 -7.90
CA ASP A 10 -6.63 27.06 -9.13
C ASP A 10 -7.27 26.38 -10.35
N PRO A 11 -7.74 27.14 -11.36
CA PRO A 11 -8.47 26.58 -12.50
C PRO A 11 -7.65 25.55 -13.31
N ALA A 12 -6.35 25.72 -13.43
CA ALA A 12 -5.50 24.80 -14.17
C ALA A 12 -5.28 23.50 -13.36
N ALA A 13 -5.01 23.61 -12.05
CA ALA A 13 -4.87 22.44 -11.18
C ALA A 13 -6.18 21.65 -11.07
N GLY A 14 -7.33 22.32 -10.96
CA GLY A 14 -8.64 21.69 -10.93
C GLY A 14 -8.99 20.94 -12.22
N ARG A 15 -8.72 21.52 -13.40
CA ARG A 15 -8.89 20.82 -14.69
C ARG A 15 -7.95 19.64 -14.83
N PHE A 16 -6.69 19.78 -14.39
CA PHE A 16 -5.75 18.67 -14.38
C PHE A 16 -6.18 17.52 -13.44
N LEU A 17 -6.74 17.85 -12.28
CA LEU A 17 -7.34 16.86 -11.38
C LEU A 17 -8.46 16.08 -12.07
N SER A 18 -9.37 16.78 -12.74
CA SER A 18 -10.45 16.16 -13.52
C SER A 18 -9.91 15.25 -14.63
N PHE A 19 -8.90 15.70 -15.37
CA PHE A 19 -8.20 14.89 -16.37
C PHE A 19 -7.58 13.61 -15.78
N LEU A 20 -6.93 13.70 -14.61
CA LEU A 20 -6.36 12.54 -13.96
C LEU A 20 -7.42 11.50 -13.56
N LEU A 21 -8.56 11.97 -13.05
CA LEU A 21 -9.62 11.10 -12.56
C LEU A 21 -10.45 10.50 -13.69
N SER A 22 -10.85 11.31 -14.70
CA SER A 22 -11.78 10.89 -15.76
C SER A 22 -11.05 10.21 -16.93
N GLU A 23 -10.01 10.85 -17.49
CA GLU A 23 -9.34 10.34 -18.69
C GLU A 23 -8.22 9.34 -18.39
N ARG A 24 -7.43 9.58 -17.32
CA ARG A 24 -6.34 8.68 -16.93
C ARG A 24 -6.74 7.59 -15.96
N ASN A 25 -7.98 7.60 -15.48
CA ASN A 25 -8.52 6.62 -14.53
C ASN A 25 -7.60 6.44 -13.30
N SER A 26 -6.99 7.55 -12.86
CA SER A 26 -6.08 7.56 -11.71
C SER A 26 -6.89 7.44 -10.41
N SER A 27 -6.34 6.76 -9.40
CA SER A 27 -7.00 6.75 -8.09
C SER A 27 -6.99 8.15 -7.46
N ARG A 28 -7.99 8.46 -6.64
CA ARG A 28 -8.05 9.72 -5.88
C ARG A 28 -6.77 9.99 -5.12
N HIS A 29 -6.23 8.99 -4.43
CA HIS A 29 -4.95 9.11 -3.71
C HIS A 29 -3.77 9.50 -4.64
N THR A 30 -3.73 8.99 -5.86
CA THR A 30 -2.72 9.39 -6.86
C THR A 30 -2.92 10.85 -7.26
N ALA A 31 -4.14 11.25 -7.53
CA ALA A 31 -4.48 12.62 -7.93
C ALA A 31 -4.16 13.64 -6.82
N ASP A 32 -4.49 13.32 -5.56
CA ASP A 32 -4.15 14.13 -4.38
C ASP A 32 -2.62 14.28 -4.22
N GLY A 33 -1.86 13.21 -4.49
CA GLY A 33 -0.39 13.26 -4.52
C GLY A 33 0.16 14.21 -5.59
N TYR A 34 -0.46 14.27 -6.76
CA TYR A 34 -0.11 15.26 -7.80
C TYR A 34 -0.41 16.68 -7.33
N LEU A 35 -1.62 16.94 -6.80
CA LEU A 35 -2.00 18.26 -6.29
C LEU A 35 -1.07 18.73 -5.18
N GLN A 36 -0.68 17.83 -4.27
CA GLN A 36 0.28 18.14 -3.23
C GLN A 36 1.63 18.60 -3.80
N ASP A 37 2.14 17.90 -4.82
CA ASP A 37 3.42 18.26 -5.45
C ASP A 37 3.33 19.58 -6.21
N ILE A 38 2.22 19.82 -6.95
CA ILE A 38 1.95 21.05 -7.68
C ILE A 38 1.81 22.23 -6.70
N GLY A 39 1.05 22.05 -5.62
CA GLY A 39 0.86 23.07 -4.59
C GLY A 39 2.16 23.43 -3.85
N GLN A 40 3.06 22.46 -3.63
CA GLN A 40 4.37 22.74 -3.06
C GLN A 40 5.26 23.56 -4.03
N PHE A 41 5.15 23.29 -5.33
CA PHE A 41 5.83 24.11 -6.32
C PHE A 41 5.25 25.53 -6.40
N ALA A 42 3.92 25.67 -6.28
CA ALA A 42 3.27 26.98 -6.23
C ALA A 42 3.74 27.82 -5.03
N VAL A 43 3.83 27.23 -3.83
CA VAL A 43 4.41 27.90 -2.65
C VAL A 43 5.85 28.30 -2.87
N PHE A 44 6.67 27.43 -3.45
CA PHE A 44 8.07 27.73 -3.73
C PHE A 44 8.21 28.94 -4.69
N ARG A 45 7.38 28.98 -5.74
CA ARG A 45 7.53 29.96 -6.82
C ARG A 45 6.87 31.32 -6.49
N TRP A 46 5.72 31.31 -5.84
CA TRP A 46 4.90 32.52 -5.63
C TRP A 46 4.64 32.84 -4.16
N GLY A 47 5.00 31.95 -3.24
CA GLY A 47 4.72 32.11 -1.81
C GLY A 47 3.37 31.55 -1.39
N VAL A 48 3.15 31.46 -0.08
CA VAL A 48 1.93 30.88 0.52
C VAL A 48 0.73 31.84 0.44
N GLU A 49 1.01 33.16 0.32
CA GLU A 49 -0.01 34.22 0.27
C GLU A 49 -0.41 34.58 -1.17
N ALA A 50 0.14 33.89 -2.18
CA ALA A 50 -0.19 34.17 -3.57
C ALA A 50 -1.64 33.79 -3.86
N GLU A 51 -2.33 34.63 -4.62
CA GLU A 51 -3.72 34.42 -5.03
C GLU A 51 -3.81 33.60 -6.32
N VAL A 52 -4.88 32.83 -6.47
CA VAL A 52 -5.22 32.09 -7.69
C VAL A 52 -5.96 33.04 -8.69
N PRO A 53 -5.81 32.83 -10.00
CA PRO A 53 -5.08 31.77 -10.69
C PRO A 53 -3.58 32.03 -10.72
N PHE A 54 -2.77 30.95 -10.60
CA PHE A 54 -1.33 31.09 -10.74
C PHE A 54 -0.90 31.30 -12.19
N PRO A 55 0.13 32.17 -12.45
CA PRO A 55 0.63 32.43 -13.79
C PRO A 55 1.59 31.33 -14.24
N TRP A 56 1.05 30.13 -14.54
CA TRP A 56 1.82 28.93 -14.92
C TRP A 56 2.68 29.13 -16.17
N ASP A 57 2.30 30.04 -17.07
CA ASP A 57 3.03 30.42 -18.29
C ASP A 57 4.33 31.20 -18.00
N SER A 58 4.43 31.80 -16.81
CA SER A 58 5.63 32.53 -16.37
C SER A 58 6.74 31.61 -15.83
N VAL A 59 6.47 30.31 -15.65
CA VAL A 59 7.41 29.36 -15.06
C VAL A 59 8.53 29.04 -16.05
N THR A 60 9.76 29.26 -15.61
CA THR A 60 10.99 29.04 -16.42
C THR A 60 11.64 27.68 -16.05
N GLN A 61 12.57 27.27 -16.93
CA GLN A 61 13.41 26.08 -16.61
C GLN A 61 14.32 26.34 -15.41
N GLU A 62 14.68 27.57 -15.13
CA GLU A 62 15.51 27.95 -13.98
C GLU A 62 14.71 27.81 -12.69
N ASP A 63 13.45 28.25 -12.66
CA ASP A 63 12.54 28.02 -11.53
C ASP A 63 12.39 26.52 -11.23
N ALA A 64 12.20 25.71 -12.26
CA ALA A 64 12.08 24.27 -12.12
C ALA A 64 13.36 23.61 -11.57
N ARG A 65 14.55 24.09 -12.00
CA ARG A 65 15.84 23.62 -11.49
C ARG A 65 16.04 24.04 -10.03
N SER A 66 15.77 25.30 -9.71
CA SER A 66 15.90 25.86 -8.36
C SER A 66 15.02 25.12 -7.37
N PHE A 67 13.79 24.80 -7.72
CA PHE A 67 12.90 23.99 -6.89
C PHE A 67 13.47 22.60 -6.54
N LEU A 68 14.03 21.90 -7.53
CA LEU A 68 14.64 20.59 -7.29
C LEU A 68 15.91 20.69 -6.44
N MET A 69 16.68 21.77 -6.59
CA MET A 69 17.88 22.01 -5.78
C MET A 69 17.51 22.33 -4.33
N ASP A 70 16.47 23.11 -4.10
CA ASP A 70 15.97 23.42 -2.76
C ASP A 70 15.54 22.16 -2.03
N PHE A 71 14.79 21.29 -2.70
CA PHE A 71 14.42 19.97 -2.17
C PHE A 71 15.63 19.10 -1.81
N ALA A 72 16.69 19.17 -2.61
CA ALA A 72 17.91 18.41 -2.35
C ALA A 72 18.67 18.95 -1.12
N LYS A 73 18.68 20.29 -0.93
CA LYS A 73 19.30 20.96 0.23
C LYS A 73 18.57 20.59 1.54
N ASP A 74 17.23 20.48 1.51
CA ASP A 74 16.41 20.08 2.66
C ASP A 74 16.57 18.60 3.03
N GLY A 75 17.51 17.87 2.44
CA GLY A 75 17.78 16.47 2.75
C GLY A 75 16.71 15.50 2.23
N ALA A 76 15.89 15.90 1.27
CA ALA A 76 14.87 15.04 0.69
C ALA A 76 15.49 13.81 0.01
N LYS A 77 14.89 12.65 0.23
CA LYS A 77 15.33 11.40 -0.41
C LYS A 77 15.27 11.51 -1.94
N ALA A 78 16.27 10.97 -2.63
CA ALA A 78 16.34 10.94 -4.09
C ALA A 78 15.06 10.39 -4.76
N THR A 79 14.40 9.41 -4.12
CA THR A 79 13.12 8.86 -4.57
C THR A 79 12.00 9.90 -4.52
N THR A 80 11.94 10.72 -3.46
CA THR A 80 10.95 11.79 -3.31
C THR A 80 11.14 12.88 -4.36
N THR A 81 12.38 13.32 -4.57
CA THR A 81 12.72 14.32 -5.60
C THR A 81 12.35 13.82 -7.00
N ARG A 82 12.63 12.55 -7.32
CA ARG A 82 12.25 11.98 -8.63
C ARG A 82 10.73 11.88 -8.81
N ARG A 83 9.99 11.51 -7.74
CA ARG A 83 8.53 11.47 -7.78
C ARG A 83 7.95 12.84 -8.07
N LYS A 84 8.41 13.88 -7.36
CA LYS A 84 7.98 15.26 -7.57
C LYS A 84 8.31 15.77 -8.98
N LEU A 85 9.52 15.49 -9.46
CA LEU A 85 9.89 15.81 -10.84
C LEU A 85 8.95 15.13 -11.85
N ALA A 86 8.57 13.87 -11.63
CA ALA A 86 7.63 13.16 -12.50
C ALA A 86 6.23 13.76 -12.44
N SER A 87 5.75 14.15 -11.25
CA SER A 87 4.47 14.84 -11.07
C SER A 87 4.42 16.15 -11.82
N LEU A 88 5.37 17.05 -11.58
CA LEU A 88 5.43 18.37 -12.22
C LEU A 88 5.66 18.26 -13.73
N ARG A 89 6.50 17.34 -14.18
CA ARG A 89 6.67 17.08 -15.61
C ARG A 89 5.38 16.64 -16.28
N THR A 90 4.56 15.85 -15.60
CA THR A 90 3.27 15.39 -16.13
C THR A 90 2.26 16.53 -16.16
N PHE A 91 2.20 17.36 -15.12
CA PHE A 91 1.35 18.55 -15.07
C PHE A 91 1.69 19.54 -16.18
N PHE A 92 2.95 19.95 -16.30
CA PHE A 92 3.37 20.92 -17.34
C PHE A 92 3.29 20.34 -18.76
N ARG A 93 3.40 19.03 -18.94
CA ARG A 93 3.12 18.40 -20.24
C ARG A 93 1.63 18.52 -20.60
N TRP A 94 0.76 18.36 -19.62
CA TRP A 94 -0.67 18.54 -19.80
C TRP A 94 -0.99 20.03 -20.09
N LEU A 95 -0.44 20.98 -19.34
CA LEU A 95 -0.59 22.41 -19.59
C LEU A 95 -0.13 22.81 -21.00
N SER A 96 0.96 22.23 -21.48
CA SER A 96 1.45 22.49 -22.85
C SER A 96 0.50 21.91 -23.90
N ARG A 97 -0.10 20.76 -23.65
CA ARG A 97 -1.14 20.18 -24.53
C ARG A 97 -2.41 21.03 -24.57
N GLU A 98 -2.79 21.62 -23.43
CA GLU A 98 -3.96 22.52 -23.32
C GLU A 98 -3.65 23.95 -23.81
N GLY A 99 -2.44 24.24 -24.29
CA GLY A 99 -2.06 25.56 -24.78
C GLY A 99 -1.87 26.62 -23.69
N VAL A 100 -1.83 26.22 -22.40
CA VAL A 100 -1.64 27.15 -21.28
C VAL A 100 -0.18 27.60 -21.19
N VAL A 101 0.78 26.72 -21.50
CA VAL A 101 2.21 27.01 -21.52
C VAL A 101 2.82 26.62 -22.86
N GLY A 102 3.76 27.40 -23.37
CA GLY A 102 4.42 27.13 -24.66
C GLY A 102 5.32 25.88 -24.61
N THR A 103 6.05 25.70 -23.51
CA THR A 103 7.00 24.61 -23.33
C THR A 103 6.93 24.06 -21.90
N ASN A 104 7.34 22.80 -21.73
CA ASN A 104 7.39 22.18 -20.42
C ASN A 104 8.75 22.46 -19.74
N PRO A 105 8.83 23.31 -18.70
CA PRO A 105 10.08 23.68 -18.05
C PRO A 105 10.78 22.52 -17.32
N PHE A 106 10.07 21.44 -17.02
CA PHE A 106 10.61 20.26 -16.37
C PHE A 106 11.09 19.17 -17.35
N SER A 107 10.91 19.34 -18.67
CA SER A 107 11.17 18.30 -19.66
C SER A 107 12.62 17.82 -19.67
N ALA A 108 13.58 18.73 -19.71
CA ALA A 108 15.02 18.45 -19.81
C ALA A 108 15.70 18.11 -18.46
N LEU A 109 15.02 18.34 -17.32
CA LEU A 109 15.62 18.12 -16.00
C LEU A 109 15.79 16.64 -15.71
N ARG A 110 16.95 16.26 -15.18
CA ARG A 110 17.22 14.89 -14.73
C ARG A 110 17.12 14.80 -13.22
N GLY A 111 16.38 13.81 -12.72
CA GLY A 111 16.34 13.54 -11.28
C GLY A 111 17.64 12.92 -10.78
N PRO A 112 17.88 12.95 -9.45
CA PRO A 112 19.06 12.36 -8.84
C PRO A 112 19.17 10.86 -9.17
N ARG A 113 20.40 10.35 -9.28
CA ARG A 113 20.64 8.91 -9.48
C ARG A 113 20.18 8.16 -8.25
N LEU A 114 19.41 7.10 -8.45
CA LEU A 114 19.06 6.17 -7.37
C LEU A 114 20.19 5.15 -7.23
N ALA A 115 20.70 4.98 -6.03
CA ALA A 115 21.50 3.80 -5.74
C ALA A 115 20.60 2.55 -5.96
N LYS A 116 21.06 1.60 -6.74
CA LYS A 116 20.40 0.28 -6.86
C LYS A 116 20.66 -0.49 -5.56
N ALA A 117 19.87 -0.21 -4.53
CA ALA A 117 19.85 -1.12 -3.38
C ALA A 117 19.09 -2.38 -3.81
N LEU A 118 19.69 -3.54 -3.59
CA LEU A 118 18.96 -4.81 -3.71
C LEU A 118 17.76 -4.76 -2.76
N PRO A 119 16.57 -5.14 -3.21
CA PRO A 119 15.41 -5.20 -2.34
C PRO A 119 15.73 -6.12 -1.16
N LYS A 120 15.69 -5.58 0.06
CA LYS A 120 15.77 -6.43 1.25
C LYS A 120 14.44 -7.19 1.36
N VAL A 121 14.50 -8.49 1.18
CA VAL A 121 13.44 -9.45 1.49
C VAL A 121 13.74 -10.07 2.85
N LEU A 122 12.71 -10.41 3.61
CA LEU A 122 12.87 -11.23 4.80
C LEU A 122 13.26 -12.65 4.36
N SER A 123 14.16 -13.30 5.08
CA SER A 123 14.29 -14.76 4.97
C SER A 123 13.05 -15.46 5.53
N VAL A 124 12.90 -16.75 5.27
CA VAL A 124 11.78 -17.54 5.81
C VAL A 124 11.77 -17.49 7.35
N ASP A 125 12.95 -17.61 7.99
CA ASP A 125 13.09 -17.53 9.45
C ASP A 125 12.78 -16.13 10.00
N GLU A 126 13.19 -15.08 9.30
CA GLU A 126 12.86 -13.71 9.67
C GLU A 126 11.36 -13.44 9.54
N ALA A 127 10.71 -13.95 8.48
CA ALA A 127 9.28 -13.88 8.31
C ALA A 127 8.55 -14.63 9.44
N ASP A 128 8.99 -15.83 9.79
CA ASP A 128 8.41 -16.60 10.89
C ASP A 128 8.55 -15.86 12.24
N ARG A 129 9.71 -15.30 12.54
CA ARG A 129 9.92 -14.48 13.75
C ARG A 129 8.98 -13.28 13.80
N PHE A 130 8.81 -12.58 12.67
CA PHE A 130 7.93 -11.41 12.57
C PHE A 130 6.47 -11.80 12.78
N LEU A 131 5.99 -12.84 12.07
CA LEU A 131 4.61 -13.30 12.10
C LEU A 131 4.21 -13.89 13.47
N SER A 132 5.15 -14.50 14.16
CA SER A 132 4.94 -15.06 15.49
C SER A 132 5.01 -14.04 16.63
N ALA A 133 5.57 -12.84 16.39
CA ALA A 133 5.79 -11.82 17.41
C ALA A 133 4.50 -11.38 18.15
N PRO A 134 3.36 -11.13 17.47
CA PRO A 134 2.13 -10.75 18.15
C PRO A 134 1.60 -11.86 19.07
N LEU A 135 1.75 -13.14 18.69
CA LEU A 135 1.29 -14.28 19.51
C LEU A 135 2.15 -14.45 20.75
N LYS A 136 3.47 -14.33 20.65
CA LYS A 136 4.39 -14.33 21.81
C LYS A 136 4.01 -13.24 22.82
N ARG A 137 3.65 -12.06 22.33
CA ARG A 137 3.20 -10.97 23.21
C ARG A 137 1.90 -11.30 23.94
N ILE A 138 0.98 -12.08 23.34
CA ILE A 138 -0.24 -12.54 24.02
C ILE A 138 0.12 -13.40 25.23
N ASP A 139 1.10 -14.29 25.12
CA ASP A 139 1.52 -15.16 26.23
C ASP A 139 2.12 -14.36 27.38
N GLU A 140 2.92 -13.34 27.08
CA GLU A 140 3.40 -12.39 28.10
C GLU A 140 2.24 -11.63 28.78
N LEU A 141 1.26 -11.18 27.99
CA LEU A 141 0.09 -10.47 28.50
C LEU A 141 -0.77 -11.33 29.43
N LYS A 142 -0.84 -12.67 29.23
CA LYS A 142 -1.58 -13.57 30.12
C LYS A 142 -1.08 -13.48 31.57
N ALA A 143 0.21 -13.28 31.75
CA ALA A 143 0.84 -13.12 33.06
C ALA A 143 0.77 -11.66 33.60
N SER A 144 0.29 -10.69 32.80
CA SER A 144 0.26 -9.28 33.17
C SER A 144 -1.02 -8.90 33.91
N ALA A 145 -0.93 -7.98 34.89
CA ALA A 145 -2.06 -7.37 35.58
C ALA A 145 -2.51 -6.03 34.94
N SER A 146 -2.10 -5.73 33.71
CA SER A 146 -2.42 -4.46 33.05
C SER A 146 -3.94 -4.25 32.91
N PRO A 147 -4.49 -3.08 33.26
CA PRO A 147 -5.91 -2.78 33.08
C PRO A 147 -6.33 -2.71 31.59
N ARG A 148 -5.38 -2.56 30.69
CA ARG A 148 -5.61 -2.55 29.22
C ARG A 148 -5.35 -3.92 28.57
N LYS A 149 -5.11 -4.96 29.35
CA LYS A 149 -4.75 -6.30 28.89
C LYS A 149 -5.65 -6.81 27.76
N MET A 150 -6.95 -6.73 27.94
CA MET A 150 -7.92 -7.24 26.94
C MET A 150 -7.82 -6.49 25.60
N VAL A 151 -7.69 -5.16 25.63
CA VAL A 151 -7.53 -4.33 24.44
C VAL A 151 -6.21 -4.66 23.72
N GLU A 152 -5.13 -4.84 24.48
CA GLU A 152 -3.83 -5.21 23.91
C GLU A 152 -3.85 -6.62 23.34
N MET A 153 -4.49 -7.58 24.00
CA MET A 153 -4.66 -8.95 23.48
C MET A 153 -5.46 -8.97 22.19
N PHE A 154 -6.59 -8.25 22.12
CA PHE A 154 -7.35 -8.10 20.88
C PHE A 154 -6.51 -7.50 19.75
N ALA A 155 -5.76 -6.44 20.04
CA ALA A 155 -4.86 -5.82 19.05
C ALA A 155 -3.78 -6.81 18.57
N CYS A 156 -3.22 -7.64 19.45
CA CYS A 156 -2.24 -8.67 19.09
C CYS A 156 -2.85 -9.76 18.20
N ILE A 157 -4.09 -10.22 18.53
CA ILE A 157 -4.80 -11.21 17.70
C ILE A 157 -5.08 -10.62 16.29
N CYS A 158 -5.54 -9.37 16.23
CA CYS A 158 -5.79 -8.69 14.97
C CYS A 158 -4.50 -8.54 14.15
N ASP A 159 -3.40 -8.13 14.77
CA ASP A 159 -2.11 -7.96 14.10
C ASP A 159 -1.55 -9.30 13.61
N ALA A 160 -1.66 -10.38 14.41
CA ALA A 160 -1.26 -11.71 13.98
C ALA A 160 -2.03 -12.19 12.74
N ALA A 161 -3.36 -12.05 12.75
CA ALA A 161 -4.19 -12.44 11.61
C ALA A 161 -3.90 -11.60 10.37
N LEU A 162 -3.71 -10.28 10.54
CA LEU A 162 -3.42 -9.36 9.43
C LEU A 162 -2.10 -9.70 8.74
N TYR A 163 -1.02 -9.89 9.49
CA TYR A 163 0.28 -10.15 8.89
C TYR A 163 0.39 -11.57 8.33
N GLU A 164 -0.26 -12.57 8.95
CA GLU A 164 -0.38 -13.91 8.36
C GLU A 164 -1.16 -13.85 7.05
N ALA A 165 -2.30 -13.15 7.01
CA ALA A 165 -3.09 -13.00 5.79
C ALA A 165 -2.33 -12.26 4.68
N LEU A 166 -1.60 -11.19 5.01
CA LEU A 166 -0.78 -10.44 4.06
C LEU A 166 0.36 -11.30 3.48
N TYR A 167 1.04 -12.07 4.34
CA TYR A 167 2.13 -12.93 3.92
C TYR A 167 1.64 -14.15 3.14
N SER A 168 0.52 -14.74 3.54
CA SER A 168 -0.08 -15.88 2.86
C SER A 168 -0.60 -15.55 1.46
N THR A 169 -1.21 -14.39 1.28
CA THR A 169 -1.88 -14.03 0.02
C THR A 169 -1.05 -13.15 -0.90
N GLY A 170 -0.02 -12.50 -0.37
CA GLY A 170 0.69 -11.45 -1.08
C GLY A 170 -0.20 -10.27 -1.52
N CYS A 171 -1.35 -10.05 -0.89
CA CYS A 171 -2.25 -8.93 -1.19
C CYS A 171 -1.60 -7.57 -0.92
N ARG A 172 -2.08 -6.53 -1.63
CA ARG A 172 -1.76 -5.15 -1.24
C ARG A 172 -2.49 -4.81 0.06
N ILE A 173 -1.85 -3.99 0.89
CA ILE A 173 -2.45 -3.59 2.18
C ILE A 173 -3.86 -3.00 2.02
N ALA A 174 -4.09 -2.17 1.01
CA ALA A 174 -5.40 -1.57 0.77
C ALA A 174 -6.46 -2.61 0.39
N GLU A 175 -6.10 -3.64 -0.38
CA GLU A 175 -6.98 -4.76 -0.74
C GLU A 175 -7.33 -5.57 0.52
N MET A 176 -6.34 -5.87 1.35
CA MET A 176 -6.54 -6.63 2.60
C MET A 176 -7.41 -5.89 3.60
N LEU A 177 -7.22 -4.58 3.77
CA LEU A 177 -8.01 -3.78 4.71
C LEU A 177 -9.44 -3.49 4.25
N ALA A 178 -9.72 -3.66 2.97
CA ALA A 178 -11.06 -3.52 2.40
C ALA A 178 -11.95 -4.78 2.60
N LEU A 179 -11.35 -5.91 3.00
CA LEU A 179 -12.07 -7.17 3.13
C LEU A 179 -13.11 -7.12 4.25
N THR A 180 -14.27 -7.71 3.96
CA THR A 180 -15.33 -8.01 4.92
C THR A 180 -15.36 -9.51 5.26
N TRP A 181 -15.97 -9.86 6.38
CA TRP A 181 -16.05 -11.27 6.82
C TRP A 181 -16.81 -12.15 5.82
N GLY A 182 -17.80 -11.60 5.11
CA GLY A 182 -18.59 -12.34 4.12
C GLY A 182 -17.85 -12.67 2.84
N GLU A 183 -16.73 -12.01 2.56
CA GLU A 183 -15.94 -12.24 1.34
C GLU A 183 -14.95 -13.41 1.49
N ILE A 184 -14.69 -13.86 2.72
CA ILE A 184 -13.72 -14.93 2.99
C ILE A 184 -14.41 -16.29 2.89
N ASP A 185 -13.98 -17.09 1.92
CA ASP A 185 -14.34 -18.51 1.87
C ASP A 185 -13.43 -19.32 2.81
N PHE A 186 -13.91 -19.55 4.03
CA PHE A 186 -13.19 -20.34 5.05
C PHE A 186 -13.12 -21.83 4.70
N SER A 187 -14.02 -22.35 3.87
CA SER A 187 -14.03 -23.75 3.43
C SER A 187 -13.06 -23.98 2.28
N GLY A 188 -13.10 -23.10 1.29
CA GLY A 188 -12.19 -23.13 0.16
C GLY A 188 -10.81 -22.51 0.41
N GLY A 189 -10.63 -21.84 1.56
CA GLY A 189 -9.35 -21.20 1.91
C GLY A 189 -8.98 -20.06 0.97
N SER A 190 -9.94 -19.25 0.54
CA SER A 190 -9.68 -18.27 -0.49
C SER A 190 -10.52 -16.98 -0.35
N VAL A 191 -10.12 -15.95 -1.10
CA VAL A 191 -10.86 -14.70 -1.21
C VAL A 191 -10.63 -14.10 -2.61
N ILE A 192 -11.65 -13.45 -3.15
CA ILE A 192 -11.53 -12.66 -4.38
C ILE A 192 -11.29 -11.19 -3.98
N VAL A 193 -10.14 -10.66 -4.37
CA VAL A 193 -9.80 -9.26 -4.12
C VAL A 193 -9.89 -8.43 -5.39
N THR A 194 -10.39 -7.20 -5.26
CA THR A 194 -10.47 -6.24 -6.36
C THR A 194 -9.28 -5.27 -6.31
N GLY A 195 -8.43 -5.31 -7.33
CA GLY A 195 -7.25 -4.46 -7.47
C GLY A 195 -7.50 -3.20 -8.29
N LYS A 196 -6.41 -2.53 -8.67
CA LYS A 196 -6.46 -1.31 -9.50
C LYS A 196 -7.15 -1.58 -10.84
N GLY A 197 -8.09 -0.70 -11.22
CA GLY A 197 -8.87 -0.82 -12.46
C GLY A 197 -9.96 -1.88 -12.39
N SER A 198 -10.50 -2.14 -11.20
CA SER A 198 -11.59 -3.12 -10.95
C SER A 198 -11.26 -4.56 -11.38
N LYS A 199 -9.96 -4.86 -11.52
CA LYS A 199 -9.53 -6.23 -11.84
C LYS A 199 -9.58 -7.11 -10.60
N GLN A 200 -10.29 -8.22 -10.72
CA GLN A 200 -10.39 -9.21 -9.65
C GLN A 200 -9.33 -10.28 -9.79
N ARG A 201 -8.89 -10.82 -8.65
CA ARG A 201 -8.04 -12.03 -8.60
C ARG A 201 -8.35 -12.86 -7.38
N LEU A 202 -8.15 -14.14 -7.51
CA LEU A 202 -8.20 -15.09 -6.41
C LEU A 202 -6.92 -14.98 -5.58
N CYS A 203 -7.08 -14.96 -4.27
CA CYS A 203 -5.99 -15.05 -3.29
C CYS A 203 -6.24 -16.26 -2.40
N ILE A 204 -5.18 -16.99 -2.07
CA ILE A 204 -5.25 -18.25 -1.30
C ILE A 204 -4.71 -17.98 0.10
N PHE A 205 -5.43 -18.42 1.10
CA PHE A 205 -4.98 -18.46 2.48
C PHE A 205 -4.41 -19.82 2.83
N GLY A 206 -3.18 -19.88 3.33
CA GLY A 206 -2.64 -21.07 3.94
C GLY A 206 -3.32 -21.39 5.27
N SER A 207 -3.08 -22.60 5.77
CA SER A 207 -3.68 -23.11 7.00
C SER A 207 -3.48 -22.19 8.20
N ARG A 208 -2.25 -21.67 8.38
CA ARG A 208 -1.93 -20.74 9.48
C ARG A 208 -2.68 -19.41 9.39
N ALA A 209 -2.87 -18.89 8.19
CA ALA A 209 -3.64 -17.66 7.98
C ALA A 209 -5.12 -17.87 8.28
N LEU A 210 -5.69 -18.98 7.82
CA LEU A 210 -7.08 -19.35 8.13
C LEU A 210 -7.31 -19.52 9.62
N ASP A 211 -6.41 -20.18 10.33
CA ASP A 211 -6.52 -20.35 11.77
C ASP A 211 -6.40 -19.02 12.52
N ALA A 212 -5.51 -18.14 12.07
CA ALA A 212 -5.39 -16.79 12.62
C ALA A 212 -6.66 -15.96 12.37
N LEU A 213 -7.27 -16.06 11.19
CA LEU A 213 -8.54 -15.39 10.84
C LEU A 213 -9.71 -15.95 11.65
N ARG A 214 -9.81 -17.28 11.86
CA ARG A 214 -10.84 -17.87 12.72
C ARG A 214 -10.72 -17.39 14.17
N ARG A 215 -9.50 -17.34 14.71
CA ARG A 215 -9.22 -16.78 16.04
C ARG A 215 -9.61 -15.31 16.13
N LEU A 216 -9.27 -14.52 15.09
CA LEU A 216 -9.65 -13.11 15.04
C LEU A 216 -11.18 -12.96 15.03
N ARG A 217 -11.91 -13.73 14.22
CA ARG A 217 -13.37 -13.67 14.16
C ARG A 217 -13.98 -13.94 15.54
N SER A 218 -13.58 -15.04 16.20
CA SER A 218 -14.04 -15.36 17.55
C SER A 218 -13.72 -14.27 18.58
N ALA A 219 -12.51 -13.69 18.51
CA ALA A 219 -12.13 -12.58 19.38
C ALA A 219 -12.95 -11.32 19.07
N THR A 220 -13.24 -11.04 17.80
CA THR A 220 -14.04 -9.90 17.36
C THR A 220 -15.47 -10.01 17.86
N ASP A 221 -16.11 -11.18 17.68
CA ASP A 221 -17.46 -11.44 18.17
C ASP A 221 -17.58 -11.26 19.70
N SER A 222 -16.52 -11.65 20.44
CA SER A 222 -16.48 -11.51 21.90
C SER A 222 -16.18 -10.10 22.39
N PHE A 223 -15.47 -9.30 21.59
CA PHE A 223 -14.93 -8.00 22.02
C PHE A 223 -15.70 -6.81 21.46
N ILE A 224 -16.28 -6.93 20.26
CA ILE A 224 -16.99 -5.89 19.54
C ILE A 224 -18.39 -6.38 19.18
N PRO A 225 -19.46 -5.85 19.79
CA PRO A 225 -20.82 -6.27 19.45
C PRO A 225 -21.09 -6.13 17.94
N GLY A 226 -21.49 -7.22 17.29
CA GLY A 226 -21.74 -7.29 15.85
C GLY A 226 -20.50 -7.15 14.96
N GLY A 227 -19.30 -7.15 15.54
CA GLY A 227 -18.06 -6.93 14.79
C GLY A 227 -17.68 -8.05 13.81
N GLY A 228 -18.19 -9.27 14.02
CA GLY A 228 -17.98 -10.44 13.16
C GLY A 228 -19.06 -10.66 12.11
N GLU A 229 -20.05 -9.77 11.98
CA GLU A 229 -21.08 -9.87 10.95
C GLU A 229 -20.46 -9.80 9.53
N SER A 230 -21.15 -10.37 8.55
CA SER A 230 -20.62 -10.61 7.20
C SER A 230 -20.21 -9.34 6.44
N ASP A 231 -20.89 -8.22 6.67
CA ASP A 231 -20.63 -6.91 6.05
C ASP A 231 -19.59 -6.08 6.79
N ARG A 232 -19.15 -6.56 7.98
CA ARG A 232 -18.18 -5.83 8.79
C ARG A 232 -16.73 -6.06 8.30
N PRO A 233 -15.86 -5.05 8.41
CA PRO A 233 -14.45 -5.19 8.06
C PRO A 233 -13.79 -6.29 8.88
N VAL A 234 -12.91 -7.08 8.27
CA VAL A 234 -12.13 -8.12 8.97
C VAL A 234 -11.16 -7.51 9.98
N PHE A 235 -10.44 -6.46 9.58
CA PHE A 235 -9.39 -5.86 10.40
C PHE A 235 -9.86 -4.56 11.03
N GLN A 236 -10.24 -4.65 12.30
CA GLN A 236 -10.83 -3.57 13.08
C GLN A 236 -9.92 -3.21 14.26
N ASN A 237 -10.04 -1.98 14.74
CA ASN A 237 -9.50 -1.60 16.05
C ASN A 237 -10.48 -1.98 17.18
N SER A 238 -10.09 -1.79 18.44
CA SER A 238 -10.91 -2.11 19.61
C SER A 238 -12.23 -1.33 19.72
N ARG A 239 -12.48 -0.38 18.82
CA ARG A 239 -13.74 0.40 18.75
C ARG A 239 -14.61 -0.03 17.55
N GLY A 240 -14.24 -1.09 16.82
CA GLY A 240 -14.97 -1.56 15.66
C GLY A 240 -14.73 -0.77 14.36
N ASN A 241 -13.77 0.15 14.34
CA ASN A 241 -13.42 0.90 13.12
C ASN A 241 -12.34 0.16 12.32
N SER A 242 -12.45 0.18 11.00
CA SER A 242 -11.40 -0.35 10.09
C SER A 242 -10.04 0.23 10.41
N LEU A 243 -8.99 -0.58 10.29
CA LEU A 243 -7.61 -0.11 10.36
C LEU A 243 -7.25 0.68 9.10
N SER A 244 -6.48 1.75 9.26
CA SER A 244 -5.86 2.44 8.13
C SER A 244 -4.51 1.83 7.77
N ALA A 245 -4.06 2.03 6.52
CA ALA A 245 -2.72 1.60 6.09
C ALA A 245 -1.61 2.19 6.97
N ARG A 246 -1.77 3.45 7.43
CA ARG A 246 -0.85 4.11 8.36
C ARG A 246 -0.80 3.42 9.73
N ASP A 247 -1.95 2.96 10.24
CA ASP A 247 -2.00 2.19 11.49
C ASP A 247 -1.24 0.88 11.35
N VAL A 248 -1.43 0.17 10.24
CA VAL A 248 -0.73 -1.09 9.96
C VAL A 248 0.78 -0.87 9.88
N GLU A 249 1.25 0.14 9.16
CA GLU A 249 2.68 0.46 9.08
C GLU A 249 3.28 0.80 10.44
N ARG A 250 2.57 1.58 11.27
CA ARG A 250 3.00 1.90 12.63
C ARG A 250 3.09 0.66 13.52
N ARG A 251 2.07 -0.22 13.47
CA ARG A 251 2.04 -1.49 14.20
C ARG A 251 3.11 -2.45 13.71
N MET A 252 3.35 -2.51 12.40
CA MET A 252 4.42 -3.32 11.80
C MET A 252 5.79 -2.96 12.37
N LYS A 253 6.12 -1.68 12.50
CA LYS A 253 7.38 -1.22 13.11
C LYS A 253 7.54 -1.71 14.56
N LYS A 254 6.45 -1.72 15.35
CA LYS A 254 6.46 -2.28 16.70
C LYS A 254 6.87 -3.75 16.69
N TRP A 255 6.27 -4.55 15.79
CA TRP A 255 6.54 -5.99 15.72
C TRP A 255 7.91 -6.31 15.13
N LEU A 256 8.39 -5.51 14.18
CA LEU A 256 9.77 -5.63 13.68
C LEU A 256 10.79 -5.37 14.79
N SER A 257 10.58 -4.31 15.60
CA SER A 257 11.42 -4.05 16.76
C SER A 257 11.37 -5.18 17.79
N TYR A 258 10.17 -5.72 18.09
CA TYR A 258 9.99 -6.83 19.00
C TYR A 258 10.69 -8.11 18.52
N ALA A 259 10.68 -8.36 17.22
CA ALA A 259 11.34 -9.50 16.59
C ALA A 259 12.85 -9.29 16.32
N ALA A 260 13.42 -8.14 16.72
CA ALA A 260 14.79 -7.72 16.42
C ALA A 260 15.09 -7.75 14.91
N LEU A 261 14.17 -7.19 14.10
CA LEU A 261 14.28 -7.11 12.64
C LEU A 261 14.40 -5.65 12.17
N PRO A 262 14.96 -5.40 10.96
CA PRO A 262 15.11 -4.07 10.42
C PRO A 262 13.79 -3.31 10.31
N ALA A 263 13.74 -2.06 10.79
CA ALA A 263 12.54 -1.21 10.79
C ALA A 263 12.09 -0.73 9.40
N ASP A 264 12.89 -0.98 8.36
CA ASP A 264 12.63 -0.57 6.98
C ASP A 264 11.76 -1.59 6.19
N ILE A 265 11.34 -2.68 6.84
CA ILE A 265 10.38 -3.63 6.29
C ILE A 265 8.98 -2.96 6.26
N THR A 266 8.30 -3.12 5.14
CA THR A 266 6.96 -2.55 4.88
C THR A 266 6.02 -3.66 4.40
N PRO A 267 4.69 -3.44 4.39
CA PRO A 267 3.76 -4.41 3.79
C PRO A 267 4.10 -4.76 2.34
N HIS A 268 4.65 -3.81 1.59
CA HIS A 268 5.11 -4.07 0.22
C HIS A 268 6.33 -5.00 0.17
N LYS A 269 7.27 -4.84 1.10
CA LYS A 269 8.41 -5.76 1.22
C LYS A 269 7.97 -7.15 1.70
N LEU A 270 6.97 -7.25 2.58
CA LEU A 270 6.39 -8.52 2.99
C LEU A 270 5.76 -9.27 1.80
N ARG A 271 5.02 -8.56 0.94
CA ARG A 271 4.51 -9.10 -0.32
C ARG A 271 5.64 -9.53 -1.27
N HIS A 272 6.75 -8.80 -1.29
CA HIS A 272 7.91 -9.18 -2.10
C HIS A 272 8.58 -10.43 -1.55
N SER A 273 8.69 -10.56 -0.21
CA SER A 273 9.17 -11.80 0.44
C SER A 273 8.29 -13.00 0.08
N PHE A 274 6.95 -12.85 0.12
CA PHE A 274 6.03 -13.88 -0.34
C PHE A 274 6.36 -14.35 -1.77
N ALA A 275 6.49 -13.41 -2.72
CA ALA A 275 6.78 -13.75 -4.11
C ALA A 275 8.13 -14.47 -4.26
N THR A 276 9.18 -13.97 -3.57
CA THR A 276 10.52 -14.54 -3.61
C THR A 276 10.52 -15.94 -3.02
N HIS A 277 9.88 -16.16 -1.87
CA HIS A 277 9.85 -17.48 -1.21
C HIS A 277 9.13 -18.53 -2.04
N LEU A 278 8.03 -18.16 -2.73
CA LEU A 278 7.36 -19.08 -3.64
C LEU A 278 8.27 -19.47 -4.83
N LEU A 279 8.96 -18.49 -5.44
CA LEU A 279 9.87 -18.73 -6.55
C LEU A 279 11.08 -19.57 -6.14
N ASP A 280 11.68 -19.27 -4.97
CA ASP A 280 12.81 -20.00 -4.41
C ASP A 280 12.45 -21.47 -4.07
N ALA A 281 11.18 -21.70 -3.70
CA ALA A 281 10.62 -23.04 -3.47
C ALA A 281 10.17 -23.75 -4.77
N GLY A 282 10.41 -23.15 -5.95
CA GLY A 282 10.17 -23.76 -7.24
C GLY A 282 8.78 -23.53 -7.82
N ALA A 283 7.97 -22.61 -7.28
CA ALA A 283 6.69 -22.25 -7.89
C ALA A 283 6.90 -21.64 -9.29
N ASP A 284 5.97 -21.96 -10.20
CA ASP A 284 5.98 -21.38 -11.54
C ASP A 284 5.79 -19.87 -11.51
N LEU A 285 6.66 -19.14 -12.24
CA LEU A 285 6.65 -17.68 -12.29
C LEU A 285 5.28 -17.12 -12.73
N ARG A 286 4.60 -17.77 -13.66
CA ARG A 286 3.29 -17.34 -14.16
C ARG A 286 2.23 -17.48 -13.07
N SER A 287 2.23 -18.58 -12.33
CA SER A 287 1.34 -18.80 -11.20
C SER A 287 1.55 -17.74 -10.11
N VAL A 288 2.81 -17.40 -9.78
CA VAL A 288 3.12 -16.32 -8.82
C VAL A 288 2.65 -14.96 -9.33
N GLN A 289 2.82 -14.65 -10.63
CA GLN A 289 2.32 -13.41 -11.24
C GLN A 289 0.78 -13.33 -11.22
N GLU A 290 0.08 -14.44 -11.44
CA GLU A 290 -1.38 -14.54 -11.34
C GLU A 290 -1.85 -14.28 -9.91
N MET A 291 -1.25 -14.92 -8.89
CA MET A 291 -1.54 -14.67 -7.47
C MET A 291 -1.32 -13.21 -7.08
N LEU A 292 -0.28 -12.58 -7.61
CA LEU A 292 0.03 -11.18 -7.34
C LEU A 292 -0.84 -10.19 -8.13
N GLY A 293 -1.47 -10.58 -9.22
CA GLY A 293 -2.26 -9.69 -10.09
C GLY A 293 -1.39 -8.67 -10.83
N HIS A 294 -0.31 -9.11 -11.48
CA HIS A 294 0.50 -8.27 -12.33
C HIS A 294 -0.20 -7.99 -13.66
N SER A 295 -0.36 -6.74 -14.04
CA SER A 295 -1.23 -6.24 -15.11
C SER A 295 -0.81 -6.59 -16.54
N SER A 296 0.38 -7.15 -16.76
CA SER A 296 0.90 -7.40 -18.11
C SER A 296 0.30 -8.63 -18.81
N LEU A 297 -0.47 -9.47 -18.09
CA LEU A 297 -1.12 -10.68 -18.64
C LEU A 297 -2.63 -10.76 -18.31
N ALA A 298 -3.21 -9.75 -17.67
CA ALA A 298 -4.59 -9.82 -17.19
C ALA A 298 -5.59 -9.29 -18.23
N THR A 299 -5.94 -10.08 -19.19
CA THR A 299 -7.32 -10.22 -19.63
C THR A 299 -8.13 -10.75 -18.44
N THR A 300 -9.38 -10.32 -18.28
CA THR A 300 -10.32 -10.82 -17.28
C THR A 300 -10.35 -12.36 -17.37
N GLN A 301 -9.53 -13.03 -16.57
CA GLN A 301 -9.52 -14.49 -16.54
C GLN A 301 -10.74 -14.91 -15.74
N ILE A 302 -11.67 -15.59 -16.40
CA ILE A 302 -12.71 -16.38 -15.74
C ILE A 302 -11.94 -17.51 -15.04
N TYR A 303 -11.86 -17.47 -13.70
CA TYR A 303 -11.26 -18.55 -12.91
C TYR A 303 -12.14 -19.80 -13.07
N THR A 304 -11.69 -20.75 -13.85
CA THR A 304 -12.32 -22.08 -13.93
C THR A 304 -11.88 -22.89 -12.70
N HIS A 305 -12.68 -23.88 -12.31
CA HIS A 305 -12.32 -24.80 -11.21
C HIS A 305 -10.92 -25.37 -11.37
N VAL A 306 -10.53 -25.78 -12.57
CA VAL A 306 -9.21 -26.33 -12.89
C VAL A 306 -8.08 -25.33 -12.64
N SER A 307 -8.29 -24.04 -12.95
CA SER A 307 -7.26 -23.01 -12.70
C SER A 307 -7.11 -22.70 -11.22
N VAL A 308 -8.18 -22.78 -10.43
CA VAL A 308 -8.16 -22.57 -8.98
C VAL A 308 -7.43 -23.71 -8.27
N GLU A 309 -7.72 -24.97 -8.63
CA GLU A 309 -7.05 -26.15 -8.08
C GLU A 309 -5.55 -26.12 -8.38
N ARG A 310 -5.16 -25.82 -9.61
CA ARG A 310 -3.74 -25.65 -9.98
C ARG A 310 -3.04 -24.60 -9.11
N LEU A 311 -3.65 -23.45 -8.90
CA LEU A 311 -3.05 -22.39 -8.09
C LEU A 311 -2.93 -22.81 -6.61
N LYS A 312 -3.92 -23.55 -6.07
CA LYS A 312 -3.87 -24.10 -4.70
C LYS A 312 -2.76 -25.14 -4.57
N ASP A 313 -2.59 -26.02 -5.53
CA ASP A 313 -1.53 -27.04 -5.53
C ASP A 313 -0.13 -26.39 -5.58
N GLU A 314 0.07 -25.41 -6.45
CA GLU A 314 1.34 -24.66 -6.51
C GLU A 314 1.62 -23.90 -5.21
N PHE A 315 0.58 -23.27 -4.63
CA PHE A 315 0.70 -22.62 -3.35
C PHE A 315 1.05 -23.60 -2.22
N ALA A 316 0.35 -24.73 -2.14
CA ALA A 316 0.57 -25.75 -1.09
C ALA A 316 1.97 -26.36 -1.16
N LYS A 317 2.55 -26.51 -2.38
CA LYS A 317 3.90 -27.05 -2.56
C LYS A 317 5.00 -26.06 -2.18
N ALA A 318 4.77 -24.77 -2.43
CA ALA A 318 5.85 -23.77 -2.41
C ALA A 318 5.75 -22.78 -1.24
N HIS A 319 4.57 -22.57 -0.65
CA HIS A 319 4.44 -21.56 0.40
C HIS A 319 4.94 -22.08 1.75
N PRO A 320 5.88 -21.39 2.45
CA PRO A 320 6.47 -21.88 3.71
C PRO A 320 5.46 -22.08 4.87
N ARG A 321 4.26 -21.50 4.73
CA ARG A 321 3.18 -21.54 5.75
C ARG A 321 1.83 -21.92 5.14
N ALA A 322 1.84 -22.80 4.12
CA ALA A 322 0.66 -23.32 3.46
C ALA A 322 -0.32 -24.02 4.41
#